data_82358314a591b3febb9369ca13b581eb
#
_entry.id   82358314a591b3febb9369ca13b581eb
#
_cell.length_a   1.000
_cell.length_b   1.000
_cell.length_c   1.000
_cell.angle_alpha   90.00
_cell.angle_beta   90.00
_cell.angle_gamma   90.00
#
_symmetry.space_group_name_H-M   'P 1'
#
loop_
_entity.id
_entity.type
_entity.pdbx_description
1 polymer ?
#
loop_
_entity_poly.entity_id
_entity_poly.type
_entity_poly.pdbx_seq_one_letter_code
_entity_poly.pdbx_strand_id
1 'polypeptide(L)' 'VEIKQYCSVILKDGRRAAIVEVFDETHFLADVGSSPKDWDTIDITLNDIQSVIDE' A
#
# COMPACT_ATOMS: atom_id res chain seq x y z
N VAL A 1 -0.63 5.86 13.29
CA VAL A 1 -1.62 5.56 12.25
C VAL A 1 -1.63 4.08 11.97
N GLU A 2 -2.79 3.48 12.00
CA GLU A 2 -2.93 2.05 11.78
C GLU A 2 -3.25 1.76 10.32
N ILE A 3 -2.51 0.83 9.73
CA ILE A 3 -2.72 0.43 8.35
C ILE A 3 -3.53 -0.86 8.35
N LYS A 4 -4.63 -0.83 7.64
CA LYS A 4 -5.56 -1.95 7.57
C LYS A 4 -5.66 -2.50 6.17
N GLN A 5 -6.15 -3.73 6.05
CA GLN A 5 -6.47 -4.33 4.76
C GLN A 5 -7.45 -3.44 4.00
N TYR A 6 -7.21 -3.31 2.70
CA TYR A 6 -8.00 -2.48 1.77
C TYR A 6 -7.86 -0.98 1.94
N CYS A 7 -6.96 -0.53 2.80
CA CYS A 7 -6.70 0.89 2.90
C CYS A 7 -5.79 1.33 1.74
N SER A 8 -5.89 2.60 1.36
CA SER A 8 -5.04 3.18 0.32
C SER A 8 -3.90 3.95 0.95
N VAL A 9 -2.73 3.87 0.36
CA VAL A 9 -1.54 4.57 0.84
C VAL A 9 -0.80 5.22 -0.31
N ILE A 10 0.03 6.20 0.01
CA ILE A 10 0.98 6.79 -0.94
C ILE A 10 2.37 6.31 -0.52
N LEU A 11 3.10 5.74 -1.46
CA LEU A 11 4.47 5.30 -1.25
C LEU A 11 5.43 6.49 -1.31
N LYS A 12 6.63 6.30 -0.79
CA LYS A 12 7.62 7.38 -0.75
C LYS A 12 8.08 7.84 -2.13
N ASP A 13 7.90 7.02 -3.14
CA ASP A 13 8.19 7.40 -4.53
C ASP A 13 7.02 8.11 -5.20
N GLY A 14 5.92 8.33 -4.49
CA GLY A 14 4.76 9.03 -4.99
C GLY A 14 3.68 8.16 -5.59
N ARG A 15 3.89 6.85 -5.68
CA ARG A 15 2.89 5.95 -6.25
C ARG A 15 1.79 5.65 -5.24
N ARG A 16 0.58 5.51 -5.74
CA ARG A 16 -0.56 5.09 -4.92
C ARG A 16 -0.63 3.58 -4.89
N ALA A 17 -0.90 3.02 -3.72
CA ALA A 17 -1.03 1.59 -3.53
C ALA A 17 -2.26 1.27 -2.70
N ALA A 18 -2.83 0.11 -2.94
CA ALA A 18 -3.94 -0.42 -2.13
C ALA A 18 -3.45 -1.63 -1.35
N ILE A 19 -3.62 -1.59 -0.04
CA ILE A 19 -3.19 -2.69 0.83
C ILE A 19 -4.15 -3.86 0.64
N VAL A 20 -3.63 -5.00 0.20
CA VAL A 20 -4.44 -6.20 -0.01
C VAL A 20 -4.27 -7.22 1.11
N GLU A 21 -3.13 -7.19 1.83
CA GLU A 21 -2.90 -8.07 2.96
C GLU A 21 -1.99 -7.39 3.97
N VAL A 22 -2.22 -7.67 5.24
CA VAL A 22 -1.37 -7.17 6.33
C VAL A 22 -0.74 -8.40 6.99
N PHE A 23 0.59 -8.53 6.85
CA PHE A 23 1.31 -9.66 7.45
C PHE A 23 1.63 -9.40 8.92
N ASP A 24 2.05 -8.17 9.23
CA ASP A 24 2.28 -7.72 10.59
C ASP A 24 2.24 -6.18 10.61
N GLU A 25 2.64 -5.58 11.73
CA GLU A 25 2.56 -4.13 11.90
C GLU A 25 3.43 -3.34 10.93
N THR A 26 4.42 -3.98 10.32
CA THR A 26 5.39 -3.31 9.44
C THR A 26 5.49 -3.90 8.04
N HIS A 27 4.81 -5.01 7.78
CA HIS A 27 4.91 -5.69 6.48
C HIS A 27 3.53 -5.86 5.87
N PHE A 28 3.43 -5.48 4.60
CA PHE A 28 2.16 -5.47 3.89
C PHE A 28 2.35 -5.98 2.47
N LEU A 29 1.26 -6.49 1.91
CA LEU A 29 1.17 -6.78 0.47
C LEU A 29 0.26 -5.73 -0.14
N ALA A 30 0.70 -5.11 -1.22
CA ALA A 30 -0.05 -4.02 -1.82
C ALA A 30 -0.06 -4.11 -3.34
N ASP A 31 -1.18 -3.69 -3.93
CA ASP A 31 -1.30 -3.53 -5.37
C ASP A 31 -0.96 -2.10 -5.73
N VAL A 32 -0.02 -1.95 -6.65
CA VAL A 32 0.45 -0.64 -7.12
C VAL A 32 0.15 -0.51 -8.59
N GLY A 33 -0.42 0.62 -9.00
CA GLY A 33 -0.70 0.87 -10.40
C GLY A 33 -1.78 1.91 -10.57
N SER A 34 -1.94 2.41 -11.80
CA SER A 34 -2.92 3.43 -12.14
C SER A 34 -4.21 2.84 -12.71
N SER A 35 -4.20 1.57 -13.10
CA SER A 35 -5.38 0.89 -13.62
C SER A 35 -5.27 -0.61 -13.36
N PRO A 36 -6.38 -1.36 -13.42
CA PRO A 36 -6.33 -2.81 -13.21
C PRO A 36 -5.39 -3.56 -14.13
N LYS A 37 -5.10 -3.03 -15.31
CA LYS A 37 -4.17 -3.65 -16.25
C LYS A 37 -2.72 -3.48 -15.83
N ASP A 38 -2.44 -2.45 -15.07
CA ASP A 38 -1.08 -2.11 -14.64
C ASP A 38 -0.80 -2.50 -13.20
N TRP A 39 -1.79 -3.05 -12.50
CA TRP A 39 -1.62 -3.41 -11.11
C TRP A 39 -0.60 -4.50 -10.94
N ASP A 40 0.33 -4.24 -10.05
CA ASP A 40 1.39 -5.17 -9.69
C ASP A 40 1.37 -5.35 -8.17
N THR A 41 1.29 -6.58 -7.73
CA THR A 41 1.24 -6.88 -6.29
C THR A 41 2.66 -7.02 -5.78
N ILE A 42 3.03 -6.18 -4.83
CA ILE A 42 4.39 -6.15 -4.28
C ILE A 42 4.35 -6.19 -2.76
N ASP A 43 5.44 -6.68 -2.17
CA ASP A 43 5.66 -6.60 -0.73
C ASP A 43 6.20 -5.23 -0.39
N ILE A 44 5.59 -4.57 0.59
CA ILE A 44 6.07 -3.28 1.08
C ILE A 44 6.18 -3.30 2.59
N THR A 45 6.97 -2.37 3.12
CA THR A 45 7.12 -2.20 4.56
C THR A 45 6.56 -0.85 4.98
N LEU A 46 6.41 -0.67 6.29
CA LEU A 46 5.97 0.61 6.83
C LEU A 46 6.87 1.76 6.38
N ASN A 47 8.17 1.50 6.22
CA ASN A 47 9.11 2.51 5.75
C ASN A 47 8.92 2.92 4.30
N ASP A 48 8.22 2.12 3.51
CA ASP A 48 7.93 2.44 2.11
C ASP A 48 6.72 3.35 1.97
N ILE A 49 5.97 3.56 3.04
CA ILE A 49 4.73 4.32 3.02
C ILE A 49 4.99 5.76 3.45
N GLN A 50 4.63 6.70 2.60
CA GLN A 50 4.73 8.12 2.90
C GLN A 50 3.54 8.60 3.71
N SER A 51 2.34 8.20 3.29
CA SER A 51 1.12 8.60 3.98
C SER A 51 0.01 7.60 3.74
N VAL A 52 -0.99 7.60 4.61
CA VAL A 52 -2.17 6.76 4.50
C VAL A 52 -3.33 7.64 4.06
N ILE A 53 -4.02 7.20 3.01
CA ILE A 53 -5.21 7.90 2.53
C ILE A 53 -6.39 7.27 3.25
N ASP A 54 -7.03 8.06 4.10
CA ASP A 54 -8.19 7.60 4.86
C ASP A 54 -9.45 8.00 4.09
N GLU A 55 -10.19 7.02 3.67
CA GLU A 55 -11.45 7.25 2.96
C GLU A 55 -12.64 6.87 3.81
#